data_44ab0f9166f6afe2fea95d2e51c2992d
#
_entry.id   44ab0f9166f6afe2fea95d2e51c2992d
#
_cell.length_a   1.000
_cell.length_b   1.000
_cell.length_c   1.000
_cell.angle_alpha   90.00
_cell.angle_beta   90.00
_cell.angle_gamma   90.00
#
_symmetry.space_group_name_H-M   'P 1'
#
loop_
_entity.id
_entity.type
_entity.pdbx_description
1 polymer ?
#
loop_
_entity_poly.entity_id
_entity_poly.type
_entity_poly.pdbx_seq_one_letter_code
_entity_poly.pdbx_strand_id
1 'polypeptide(L)'
;MKRSSLQWKLTLWFSAALVLMAVLTFIVVFFVSHSVLQKQLRTELIHTVEDNVDEVEFYRSIAQMNQDGDTDHYIRYGVGYLEIDDDFLDQVNGMTTALYHENGSLLYGENPIAAAGMLAFEDGVCRTVRMRGETWYIFDRRLEQNTLRDLWLRGAVPETRADAPLRDIVYVCVWSLLA
;
A
#
# COMPACT_ATOMS: atom_id res chain seq x y z
N MET A 1 -22.06 -24.06 53.20
CA MET A 1 -21.46 -22.91 52.48
C MET A 1 -20.01 -22.75 52.92
N LYS A 2 -19.01 -23.11 52.04
CA LYS A 2 -17.58 -22.92 52.37
C LYS A 2 -17.29 -21.43 52.39
N ARG A 3 -16.90 -20.87 53.56
CA ARG A 3 -16.38 -19.52 53.68
C ARG A 3 -15.08 -19.47 52.88
N SER A 4 -15.08 -18.85 51.68
CA SER A 4 -13.84 -18.54 50.96
C SER A 4 -12.99 -17.68 51.87
N SER A 5 -11.74 -18.11 52.11
CA SER A 5 -10.82 -17.39 53.01
C SER A 5 -10.57 -15.98 52.43
N LEU A 6 -10.29 -15.01 53.30
CA LEU A 6 -9.99 -13.63 52.91
C LEU A 6 -8.85 -13.60 51.89
N GLN A 7 -7.85 -14.49 52.05
CA GLN A 7 -6.74 -14.67 51.13
C GLN A 7 -7.19 -15.02 49.71
N TRP A 8 -8.16 -15.94 49.55
CA TRP A 8 -8.67 -16.33 48.24
C TRP A 8 -9.37 -15.15 47.52
N LYS A 9 -10.13 -14.34 48.23
CA LYS A 9 -10.76 -13.16 47.69
C LYS A 9 -9.72 -12.12 47.24
N LEU A 10 -8.73 -11.88 48.06
CA LEU A 10 -7.64 -10.92 47.76
C LEU A 10 -6.85 -11.35 46.52
N THR A 11 -6.46 -12.64 46.43
CA THR A 11 -5.76 -13.18 45.26
C THR A 11 -6.58 -13.05 44.00
N LEU A 12 -7.90 -13.35 44.08
CA LEU A 12 -8.80 -13.24 42.92
C LEU A 12 -8.91 -11.79 42.41
N TRP A 13 -9.07 -10.82 43.33
CA TRP A 13 -9.11 -9.40 42.99
C TRP A 13 -7.80 -8.91 42.35
N PHE A 14 -6.67 -9.33 42.92
CA PHE A 14 -5.36 -8.95 42.39
C PHE A 14 -5.12 -9.57 41.00
N SER A 15 -5.44 -10.84 40.82
CA SER A 15 -5.34 -11.52 39.51
C SER A 15 -6.27 -10.88 38.49
N ALA A 16 -7.51 -10.55 38.89
CA ALA A 16 -8.44 -9.86 37.97
C ALA A 16 -7.94 -8.47 37.58
N ALA A 17 -7.32 -7.72 38.47
CA ALA A 17 -6.72 -6.42 38.20
C ALA A 17 -5.55 -6.54 37.23
N LEU A 18 -4.67 -7.55 37.41
CA LEU A 18 -3.55 -7.82 36.51
C LEU A 18 -4.03 -8.17 35.09
N VAL A 19 -5.02 -9.05 34.98
CA VAL A 19 -5.61 -9.41 33.67
C VAL A 19 -6.23 -8.19 33.01
N LEU A 20 -6.97 -7.37 33.76
CA LEU A 20 -7.58 -6.14 33.23
C LEU A 20 -6.50 -5.18 32.69
N MET A 21 -5.42 -4.97 33.46
CA MET A 21 -4.30 -4.12 33.03
C MET A 21 -3.63 -4.67 31.76
N ALA A 22 -3.40 -5.97 31.69
CA ALA A 22 -2.82 -6.61 30.51
C ALA A 22 -3.71 -6.42 29.26
N VAL A 23 -5.03 -6.62 29.39
CA VAL A 23 -5.99 -6.41 28.31
C VAL A 23 -6.01 -4.95 27.85
N LEU A 24 -6.04 -3.99 28.77
CA LEU A 24 -6.01 -2.56 28.44
C LEU A 24 -4.72 -2.18 27.71
N THR A 25 -3.57 -2.66 28.19
CA THR A 25 -2.27 -2.43 27.53
C THR A 25 -2.29 -3.01 26.12
N PHE A 26 -2.79 -4.23 25.94
CA PHE A 26 -2.88 -4.86 24.63
C PHE A 26 -3.78 -4.08 23.66
N ILE A 27 -4.94 -3.60 24.13
CA ILE A 27 -5.83 -2.76 23.33
C ILE A 27 -5.11 -1.49 22.86
N VAL A 28 -4.43 -0.78 23.76
CA VAL A 28 -3.70 0.46 23.41
C VAL A 28 -2.61 0.17 22.39
N VAL A 29 -1.78 -0.87 22.62
CA VAL A 29 -0.71 -1.25 21.69
C VAL A 29 -1.29 -1.61 20.32
N PHE A 30 -2.39 -2.37 20.28
CA PHE A 30 -3.04 -2.74 19.03
C PHE A 30 -3.50 -1.52 18.22
N PHE A 31 -4.21 -0.57 18.85
CA PHE A 31 -4.69 0.63 18.17
C PHE A 31 -3.53 1.52 17.68
N VAL A 32 -2.49 1.69 18.50
CA VAL A 32 -1.32 2.48 18.10
C VAL A 32 -0.59 1.81 16.93
N SER A 33 -0.33 0.50 17.01
CA SER A 33 0.34 -0.25 15.95
C SER A 33 -0.45 -0.22 14.64
N HIS A 34 -1.78 -0.40 14.69
CA HIS A 34 -2.63 -0.31 13.51
C HIS A 34 -2.54 1.07 12.84
N SER A 35 -2.62 2.14 13.61
CA SER A 35 -2.51 3.51 13.10
C SER A 35 -1.14 3.80 12.48
N VAL A 36 -0.05 3.30 13.09
CA VAL A 36 1.31 3.46 12.57
C VAL A 36 1.49 2.70 11.26
N LEU A 37 1.02 1.44 11.19
CA LEU A 37 1.12 0.61 9.99
C LEU A 37 0.35 1.19 8.81
N GLN A 38 -0.86 1.72 9.05
CA GLN A 38 -1.62 2.41 7.98
C GLN A 38 -0.88 3.63 7.46
N LYS A 39 -0.29 4.44 8.34
CA LYS A 39 0.49 5.61 7.94
C LYS A 39 1.73 5.20 7.15
N GLN A 40 2.44 4.17 7.59
CA GLN A 40 3.61 3.64 6.92
C GLN A 40 3.26 3.13 5.52
N LEU A 41 2.16 2.37 5.38
CA LEU A 41 1.68 1.85 4.10
C LEU A 41 1.39 2.96 3.09
N ARG A 42 0.75 4.06 3.55
CA ARG A 42 0.51 5.23 2.69
C ARG A 42 1.81 5.93 2.28
N THR A 43 2.76 6.06 3.19
CA THR A 43 4.05 6.69 2.91
C THR A 43 4.85 5.84 1.91
N GLU A 44 4.85 4.53 2.09
CA GLU A 44 5.51 3.58 1.17
C GLU A 44 4.87 3.62 -0.22
N LEU A 45 3.52 3.68 -0.31
CA LEU A 45 2.82 3.84 -1.58
C LEU A 45 3.23 5.13 -2.32
N ILE A 46 3.32 6.25 -1.60
CA ILE A 46 3.73 7.53 -2.18
C ILE A 46 5.15 7.41 -2.75
N HIS A 47 6.11 6.88 -1.96
CA HIS A 47 7.48 6.70 -2.41
C HIS A 47 7.57 5.79 -3.64
N THR A 48 6.91 4.65 -3.62
CA THR A 48 6.92 3.71 -4.77
C THR A 48 6.42 4.37 -6.06
N VAL A 49 5.38 5.21 -5.98
CA VAL A 49 4.89 5.92 -7.16
C VAL A 49 5.82 7.04 -7.58
N GLU A 50 6.39 7.79 -6.63
CA GLU A 50 7.33 8.89 -6.93
C GLU A 50 8.64 8.35 -7.52
N ASP A 51 9.16 7.24 -7.02
CA ASP A 51 10.34 6.59 -7.56
C ASP A 51 10.10 6.14 -9.02
N ASN A 52 8.92 5.59 -9.33
CA ASN A 52 8.57 5.17 -10.69
C ASN A 52 8.33 6.33 -11.69
N VAL A 53 8.26 7.58 -11.25
CA VAL A 53 8.11 8.73 -12.16
C VAL A 53 9.34 8.89 -13.05
N ASP A 54 10.52 8.66 -12.49
CA ASP A 54 11.80 8.82 -13.19
C ASP A 54 12.12 7.63 -14.09
N GLU A 55 11.42 6.49 -13.94
CA GLU A 55 11.56 5.27 -14.72
C GLU A 55 10.78 5.29 -16.05
N VAL A 56 10.13 6.41 -16.37
CA VAL A 56 9.36 6.58 -17.62
C VAL A 56 9.94 7.71 -18.46
N GLU A 57 10.55 7.37 -19.58
CA GLU A 57 11.17 8.33 -20.48
C GLU A 57 10.53 8.33 -21.88
N PHE A 58 10.72 9.44 -22.62
CA PHE A 58 10.19 9.59 -23.98
C PHE A 58 11.29 9.80 -25.00
N TYR A 59 11.32 8.93 -26.00
CA TYR A 59 12.25 9.00 -27.11
C TYR A 59 11.54 9.17 -28.46
N ARG A 60 12.11 10.00 -29.32
CA ARG A 60 11.57 10.23 -30.67
C ARG A 60 11.97 9.17 -31.68
N SER A 61 13.06 8.44 -31.46
CA SER A 61 13.54 7.42 -32.36
C SER A 61 14.17 6.25 -31.62
N ILE A 62 13.99 5.05 -32.15
CA ILE A 62 14.57 3.80 -31.64
C ILE A 62 16.12 3.86 -31.58
N ALA A 63 16.76 4.66 -32.42
CA ALA A 63 18.22 4.77 -32.42
C ALA A 63 18.79 5.48 -31.16
N GLN A 64 17.94 6.14 -30.38
CA GLN A 64 18.29 6.79 -29.11
C GLN A 64 18.09 5.87 -27.89
N MET A 65 17.29 4.84 -28.05
CA MET A 65 16.80 3.95 -26.99
C MET A 65 17.77 2.81 -26.62
N ASN A 66 18.68 2.39 -27.46
CA ASN A 66 19.48 1.17 -27.28
C ASN A 66 20.93 1.44 -26.90
N GLN A 67 21.23 2.50 -26.16
CA GLN A 67 22.63 2.79 -25.86
C GLN A 67 23.20 1.99 -24.68
N ASP A 68 22.33 1.52 -23.77
CA ASP A 68 22.79 0.93 -22.52
C ASP A 68 22.60 -0.60 -22.40
N GLY A 69 21.88 -1.23 -23.32
CA GLY A 69 21.80 -2.70 -23.42
C GLY A 69 20.89 -3.38 -22.39
N ASP A 70 20.06 -2.60 -21.71
CA ASP A 70 19.14 -3.09 -20.70
C ASP A 70 17.81 -3.64 -21.28
N THR A 71 17.07 -4.38 -20.45
CA THR A 71 15.84 -5.10 -20.82
C THR A 71 14.59 -4.23 -20.67
N ASP A 72 14.66 -2.97 -21.09
CA ASP A 72 13.56 -2.02 -20.94
C ASP A 72 12.33 -2.35 -21.80
N HIS A 73 11.19 -1.87 -21.33
CA HIS A 73 9.94 -2.02 -22.06
C HIS A 73 9.63 -0.78 -22.90
N TYR A 74 9.34 -1.01 -24.20
CA TYR A 74 9.07 0.05 -25.16
C TYR A 74 7.63 0.04 -25.62
N ILE A 75 6.92 1.17 -25.45
CA ILE A 75 5.53 1.33 -25.86
C ILE A 75 5.46 2.46 -26.90
N ARG A 76 4.85 2.19 -28.04
CA ARG A 76 4.61 3.24 -29.05
C ARG A 76 3.63 4.28 -28.50
N TYR A 77 4.06 5.54 -28.44
CA TYR A 77 3.27 6.63 -27.94
C TYR A 77 3.37 7.88 -28.83
N GLY A 78 2.25 8.31 -29.42
CA GLY A 78 2.20 9.45 -30.32
C GLY A 78 3.17 9.30 -31.50
N VAL A 79 4.12 10.23 -31.61
CA VAL A 79 5.15 10.27 -32.67
C VAL A 79 6.48 9.62 -32.26
N GLY A 80 6.52 8.98 -31.07
CA GLY A 80 7.72 8.36 -30.52
C GLY A 80 7.41 7.11 -29.71
N TYR A 81 8.22 6.88 -28.72
CA TYR A 81 8.18 5.69 -27.87
C TYR A 81 8.32 6.12 -26.42
N LEU A 82 7.58 5.46 -25.53
CA LEU A 82 7.84 5.45 -24.09
C LEU A 82 8.83 4.33 -23.83
N GLU A 83 9.88 4.61 -23.13
CA GLU A 83 10.76 3.67 -22.49
C GLU A 83 10.31 3.57 -21.02
N ILE A 84 10.14 2.37 -20.56
CA ILE A 84 9.86 2.05 -19.18
C ILE A 84 11.01 1.18 -18.72
N ASP A 85 11.82 1.74 -17.84
CA ASP A 85 13.01 1.13 -17.30
C ASP A 85 12.67 -0.21 -16.61
N ASP A 86 13.60 -1.15 -16.57
CA ASP A 86 13.43 -2.44 -15.91
C ASP A 86 13.33 -2.30 -14.38
N ASP A 87 13.80 -1.17 -13.82
CA ASP A 87 13.61 -0.79 -12.42
C ASP A 87 12.18 -0.31 -12.09
N PHE A 88 11.32 -0.11 -13.08
CA PHE A 88 9.91 0.20 -12.84
C PHE A 88 9.21 -0.94 -12.10
N LEU A 89 8.73 -0.63 -10.92
CA LEU A 89 8.08 -1.59 -10.02
C LEU A 89 6.57 -1.61 -10.25
N ASP A 90 6.09 -2.47 -11.15
CA ASP A 90 4.65 -2.65 -11.39
C ASP A 90 3.96 -3.36 -10.21
N GLN A 91 4.70 -4.19 -9.46
CA GLN A 91 4.23 -4.79 -8.22
C GLN A 91 5.35 -4.94 -7.17
N VAL A 92 5.26 -4.19 -6.09
CA VAL A 92 6.18 -4.26 -4.93
C VAL A 92 5.39 -4.37 -3.62
N ASN A 93 5.73 -5.33 -2.77
CA ASN A 93 5.10 -5.52 -1.46
C ASN A 93 3.56 -5.52 -1.48
N GLY A 94 2.92 -6.02 -2.58
CA GLY A 94 1.47 -6.01 -2.78
C GLY A 94 0.89 -4.62 -3.06
N MET A 95 1.73 -3.62 -3.28
CA MET A 95 1.39 -2.39 -3.96
C MET A 95 1.52 -2.59 -5.45
N THR A 96 0.63 -2.01 -6.20
CA THR A 96 0.66 -2.06 -7.66
C THR A 96 0.80 -0.66 -8.19
N THR A 97 1.68 -0.48 -9.18
CA THR A 97 1.84 0.77 -9.92
C THR A 97 1.51 0.53 -11.39
N ALA A 98 0.83 1.47 -11.99
CA ALA A 98 0.42 1.39 -13.38
C ALA A 98 0.42 2.75 -14.06
N LEU A 99 0.82 2.76 -15.34
CA LEU A 99 0.87 3.92 -16.19
C LEU A 99 -0.45 4.04 -16.98
N TYR A 100 -1.07 5.19 -16.90
CA TYR A 100 -2.32 5.50 -17.58
C TYR A 100 -2.21 6.72 -18.47
N HIS A 101 -2.99 6.74 -19.53
CA HIS A 101 -3.31 7.96 -20.25
C HIS A 101 -4.39 8.74 -19.49
N GLU A 102 -4.48 10.05 -19.65
CA GLU A 102 -5.47 10.92 -18.99
C GLU A 102 -6.93 10.51 -19.27
N ASN A 103 -7.18 9.80 -20.34
CA ASN A 103 -8.50 9.24 -20.67
C ASN A 103 -8.85 7.97 -19.85
N GLY A 104 -7.96 7.52 -18.96
CA GLY A 104 -8.13 6.34 -18.10
C GLY A 104 -7.71 5.01 -18.75
N SER A 105 -7.15 5.02 -19.98
CA SER A 105 -6.63 3.79 -20.59
C SER A 105 -5.30 3.38 -19.93
N LEU A 106 -5.21 2.11 -19.55
CA LEU A 106 -4.00 1.49 -19.03
C LEU A 106 -2.98 1.32 -20.17
N LEU A 107 -1.76 1.80 -19.98
CA LEU A 107 -0.66 1.65 -20.92
C LEU A 107 0.33 0.58 -20.47
N TYR A 108 0.67 0.55 -19.17
CA TYR A 108 1.63 -0.40 -18.59
C TYR A 108 1.32 -0.68 -17.12
N GLY A 109 1.81 -1.81 -16.61
CA GLY A 109 1.67 -2.21 -15.21
C GLY A 109 0.39 -2.97 -14.91
N GLU A 110 0.15 -3.26 -13.63
CA GLU A 110 -1.00 -4.02 -13.18
C GLU A 110 -2.15 -3.14 -12.66
N ASN A 111 -3.37 -3.51 -12.99
CA ASN A 111 -4.58 -2.89 -12.45
C ASN A 111 -5.37 -3.90 -11.61
N PRO A 112 -5.08 -4.04 -10.29
CA PRO A 112 -5.79 -4.98 -9.41
C PRO A 112 -7.25 -4.58 -9.19
N ILE A 113 -7.59 -3.33 -9.50
CA ILE A 113 -8.92 -2.78 -9.35
C ILE A 113 -9.43 -2.37 -10.73
N ALA A 114 -10.31 -3.16 -11.31
CA ALA A 114 -10.82 -2.93 -12.67
C ALA A 114 -11.39 -1.51 -12.89
N ALA A 115 -11.88 -0.85 -11.86
CA ALA A 115 -12.41 0.51 -11.89
C ALA A 115 -11.36 1.60 -11.57
N ALA A 116 -10.12 1.26 -11.24
CA ALA A 116 -9.11 2.25 -10.82
C ALA A 116 -8.78 3.25 -11.94
N GLY A 117 -8.74 2.79 -13.20
CA GLY A 117 -8.57 3.66 -14.37
C GLY A 117 -9.75 4.60 -14.67
N MET A 118 -10.94 4.27 -14.12
CA MET A 118 -12.14 5.11 -14.31
C MET A 118 -12.27 6.22 -13.26
N LEU A 119 -11.49 6.14 -12.16
CA LEU A 119 -11.46 7.19 -11.15
C LEU A 119 -10.67 8.39 -11.67
N ALA A 120 -11.21 9.59 -11.45
CA ALA A 120 -10.50 10.82 -11.79
C ALA A 120 -9.11 10.83 -11.13
N PHE A 121 -8.11 11.30 -11.87
CA PHE A 121 -6.75 11.45 -11.34
C PHE A 121 -6.65 12.72 -10.49
N GLU A 122 -5.91 12.65 -9.39
CA GLU A 122 -5.64 13.77 -8.51
C GLU A 122 -4.16 13.78 -8.13
N ASP A 123 -3.40 14.70 -8.73
CA ASP A 123 -1.95 14.77 -8.58
C ASP A 123 -1.48 15.02 -7.15
N GLY A 124 -0.57 14.18 -6.67
CA GLY A 124 0.06 14.33 -5.36
C GLY A 124 -0.85 14.08 -4.16
N VAL A 125 -2.05 13.51 -4.36
CA VAL A 125 -3.02 13.28 -3.29
C VAL A 125 -3.24 11.79 -3.04
N CYS A 126 -2.89 11.33 -1.84
CA CYS A 126 -3.21 9.98 -1.40
C CYS A 126 -4.66 9.90 -0.92
N ARG A 127 -5.49 9.14 -1.64
CA ARG A 127 -6.93 9.00 -1.40
C ARG A 127 -7.28 7.62 -0.87
N THR A 128 -8.33 7.58 -0.08
CA THR A 128 -8.95 6.32 0.37
C THR A 128 -10.21 6.07 -0.45
N VAL A 129 -10.27 4.92 -1.12
CA VAL A 129 -11.41 4.53 -1.97
C VAL A 129 -11.90 3.16 -1.54
N ARG A 130 -13.23 3.02 -1.45
CA ARG A 130 -13.85 1.72 -1.14
C ARG A 130 -14.37 1.09 -2.41
N MET A 131 -13.80 -0.07 -2.79
CA MET A 131 -14.18 -0.81 -3.98
C MET A 131 -14.37 -2.29 -3.69
N ARG A 132 -15.46 -2.88 -4.18
CA ARG A 132 -15.79 -4.31 -3.99
C ARG A 132 -15.79 -4.76 -2.52
N GLY A 133 -16.12 -3.85 -1.59
CA GLY A 133 -16.16 -4.14 -0.15
C GLY A 133 -14.82 -4.00 0.57
N GLU A 134 -13.74 -3.73 -0.14
CA GLU A 134 -12.40 -3.51 0.38
C GLU A 134 -12.01 -2.03 0.28
N THR A 135 -11.25 -1.56 1.26
CA THR A 135 -10.70 -0.20 1.29
C THR A 135 -9.33 -0.21 0.64
N TRP A 136 -9.08 0.73 -0.25
CA TRP A 136 -7.83 0.90 -0.98
C TRP A 136 -7.27 2.30 -0.76
N TYR A 137 -5.96 2.39 -0.64
CA TYR A 137 -5.22 3.64 -0.76
C TYR A 137 -4.76 3.77 -2.21
N ILE A 138 -5.02 4.93 -2.81
CA ILE A 138 -4.63 5.26 -4.19
C ILE A 138 -3.84 6.55 -4.15
N PHE A 139 -2.73 6.59 -4.85
CA PHE A 139 -1.93 7.78 -5.04
C PHE A 139 -1.66 7.97 -6.53
N ASP A 140 -1.91 9.17 -7.03
CA ASP A 140 -1.72 9.52 -8.42
C ASP A 140 -0.61 10.55 -8.56
N ARG A 141 0.24 10.37 -9.58
CA ARG A 141 1.26 11.34 -9.95
C ARG A 141 1.21 11.60 -11.45
N ARG A 142 1.18 12.87 -11.80
CA ARG A 142 1.27 13.31 -13.20
C ARG A 142 2.72 13.35 -13.64
N LEU A 143 3.06 12.88 -14.84
CA LEU A 143 4.40 13.02 -15.37
C LEU A 143 4.67 14.47 -15.76
N GLU A 144 5.77 15.03 -15.28
CA GLU A 144 6.06 16.48 -15.42
C GLU A 144 6.72 16.84 -16.75
N GLN A 145 7.29 15.87 -17.48
CA GLN A 145 7.91 16.11 -18.78
C GLN A 145 6.87 16.63 -19.78
N ASN A 146 7.21 17.68 -20.53
CA ASN A 146 6.27 18.36 -21.44
C ASN A 146 5.59 17.45 -22.46
N THR A 147 6.26 16.37 -22.87
CA THR A 147 5.76 15.37 -23.82
C THR A 147 4.89 14.29 -23.17
N LEU A 148 4.88 14.19 -21.84
CA LEU A 148 4.22 13.15 -21.06
C LEU A 148 3.10 13.67 -20.14
N ARG A 149 2.70 14.94 -20.30
CA ARG A 149 1.72 15.59 -19.41
C ARG A 149 0.32 14.98 -19.39
N ASP A 150 0.00 14.20 -20.38
CA ASP A 150 -1.24 13.43 -20.50
C ASP A 150 -1.12 12.01 -19.90
N LEU A 151 0.05 11.71 -19.30
CA LEU A 151 0.30 10.44 -18.63
C LEU A 151 0.27 10.59 -17.11
N TRP A 152 -0.23 9.53 -16.49
CA TRP A 152 -0.43 9.43 -15.06
C TRP A 152 0.09 8.10 -14.53
N LEU A 153 0.87 8.17 -13.47
CA LEU A 153 1.19 7.01 -12.65
C LEU A 153 0.16 6.90 -11.53
N ARG A 154 -0.37 5.73 -11.35
CA ARG A 154 -1.29 5.39 -10.26
C ARG A 154 -0.77 4.22 -9.49
N GLY A 155 -0.50 4.43 -8.21
CA GLY A 155 -0.28 3.36 -7.26
C GLY A 155 -1.55 3.00 -6.51
N ALA A 156 -1.72 1.73 -6.17
CA ALA A 156 -2.83 1.25 -5.37
C ALA A 156 -2.38 0.15 -4.40
N VAL A 157 -2.89 0.19 -3.16
CA VAL A 157 -2.61 -0.82 -2.15
C VAL A 157 -3.86 -1.05 -1.28
N PRO A 158 -4.23 -2.32 -0.97
CA PRO A 158 -5.34 -2.60 -0.08
C PRO A 158 -4.98 -2.28 1.37
N GLU A 159 -5.92 -1.67 2.11
CA GLU A 159 -5.78 -1.37 3.54
C GLU A 159 -5.50 -2.64 4.37
N THR A 160 -6.09 -3.77 3.98
CA THR A 160 -5.92 -5.08 4.61
C THR A 160 -4.46 -5.54 4.67
N ARG A 161 -3.59 -4.96 3.85
CA ARG A 161 -2.14 -5.20 3.91
C ARG A 161 -1.52 -4.75 5.23
N ALA A 162 -1.99 -3.64 5.80
CA ALA A 162 -1.55 -3.18 7.11
C ALA A 162 -2.00 -4.12 8.24
N ASP A 163 -3.08 -4.87 8.04
CA ASP A 163 -3.65 -5.75 9.06
C ASP A 163 -2.95 -7.13 9.15
N ALA A 164 -2.25 -7.55 8.09
CA ALA A 164 -1.63 -8.88 8.04
C ALA A 164 -0.65 -9.14 9.21
N PRO A 165 0.32 -8.25 9.52
CA PRO A 165 1.22 -8.46 10.66
C PRO A 165 0.50 -8.42 12.01
N LEU A 166 -0.55 -7.60 12.14
CA LEU A 166 -1.34 -7.51 13.39
C LEU A 166 -2.12 -8.79 13.65
N ARG A 167 -2.68 -9.40 12.61
CA ARG A 167 -3.40 -10.67 12.71
C ARG A 167 -2.49 -11.77 13.24
N ASP A 168 -1.28 -11.87 12.76
CA ASP A 168 -0.32 -12.87 13.20
C ASP A 168 0.08 -12.67 14.67
N ILE A 169 0.27 -11.43 15.11
CA ILE A 169 0.52 -11.11 16.53
C ILE A 169 -0.67 -11.54 17.41
N VAL A 170 -1.90 -11.25 16.98
CA VAL A 170 -3.10 -11.65 17.72
C VAL A 170 -3.18 -13.17 17.84
N TYR A 171 -2.91 -13.91 16.78
CA TYR A 171 -2.88 -15.38 16.83
C TYR A 171 -1.85 -15.90 17.83
N VAL A 172 -0.62 -15.40 17.80
CA VAL A 172 0.43 -15.80 18.75
C VAL A 172 0.03 -15.48 20.19
N CYS A 173 -0.53 -14.31 20.46
CA CYS A 173 -0.99 -13.92 21.79
C CYS A 173 -2.13 -14.81 22.30
N VAL A 174 -3.12 -15.12 21.47
CA VAL A 174 -4.24 -16.00 21.85
C VAL A 174 -3.74 -17.41 22.17
N TRP A 175 -2.85 -17.97 21.34
CA TRP A 175 -2.29 -19.29 21.60
C TRP A 175 -1.42 -19.34 22.86
N SER A 176 -0.66 -18.28 23.14
CA SER A 176 0.17 -18.21 24.36
C SER A 176 -0.65 -18.07 25.66
N LEU A 177 -1.90 -17.58 25.56
CA LEU A 177 -2.82 -17.51 26.70
C LEU A 177 -3.56 -18.83 26.96
N LEU A 178 -3.63 -19.70 25.95
CA LEU A 178 -4.32 -21.00 26.05
C LEU A 178 -3.38 -22.16 26.45
N ALA A 179 -2.06 -21.95 26.39
CA ALA A 179 -1.01 -22.91 26.78
C ALA A 179 -0.62 -22.74 28.25
#